data_bb9225180864c11840a8ce26fb2f7576
#
_entry.id   bb9225180864c11840a8ce26fb2f7576
#
_cell.length_a   1.000
_cell.length_b   1.000
_cell.length_c   1.000
_cell.angle_alpha   90.00
_cell.angle_beta   90.00
_cell.angle_gamma   90.00
#
_symmetry.space_group_name_H-M   'P 1'
#
loop_
_entity.id
_entity.type
_entity.pdbx_description
1 polymer ?
#
loop_
_entity_poly.entity_id
_entity_poly.type
_entity_poly.pdbx_seq_one_letter_code
_entity_poly.pdbx_strand_id
1 'polypeptide(L)'
;MSFMDKTQIGGSSSTSLNDIWGWTDSQTGKEYALVGMSNGTSFIDITDSENPIYIGRLPTQTNNSTWRDIKVYQNFAFIVSEAGGHGMQIFDLTELRNYNGNPFTFSNTAFYSEFGNAHNIFINEDTGFAYAVGTSTCGPGGLHIVDISSPTNPSKSACVSDPNVGNERGGVGYNHDVQCVVYNGPDTDYIGKEICFGSTENSVWIADLSTKSDDSSGAKTVGIGTYDDYYTHQGWLTEDHKYFVQNDELDEYYSSSINNTRTLIWDVQDLNNPTVFSS
;
A
#
# COMPACT_ATOMS: atom_id res chain seq x y z
N MET A 1 2.29 -7.99 -26.71
CA MET A 1 2.56 -8.07 -25.26
C MET A 1 3.20 -9.42 -25.00
N SER A 2 4.35 -9.44 -24.39
CA SER A 2 5.09 -10.66 -24.04
C SER A 2 4.74 -11.09 -22.62
N PHE A 3 4.80 -12.39 -22.34
CA PHE A 3 4.54 -12.96 -21.03
C PHE A 3 5.84 -13.45 -20.41
N MET A 4 6.06 -13.18 -19.13
CA MET A 4 7.16 -13.75 -18.34
C MET A 4 6.61 -14.62 -17.23
N ASP A 5 7.08 -15.86 -17.15
CA ASP A 5 6.79 -16.75 -16.03
C ASP A 5 7.61 -16.35 -14.80
N LYS A 6 7.07 -16.63 -13.61
CA LYS A 6 7.74 -16.34 -12.33
C LYS A 6 9.15 -16.94 -12.22
N THR A 7 9.43 -18.05 -12.91
CA THR A 7 10.76 -18.66 -12.92
C THR A 7 11.77 -17.88 -13.76
N GLN A 8 11.30 -17.06 -14.71
CA GLN A 8 12.13 -16.19 -15.54
C GLN A 8 12.51 -14.87 -14.83
N ILE A 9 11.83 -14.55 -13.74
CA ILE A 9 12.04 -13.32 -12.94
C ILE A 9 12.66 -13.60 -11.57
N GLY A 10 13.39 -14.71 -11.42
CA GLY A 10 14.12 -15.06 -10.19
C GLY A 10 13.32 -15.83 -9.14
N GLY A 11 12.11 -16.25 -9.46
CA GLY A 11 11.29 -17.15 -8.65
C GLY A 11 11.55 -18.63 -8.97
N SER A 12 10.75 -19.50 -8.36
CA SER A 12 10.70 -20.94 -8.61
C SER A 12 9.24 -21.39 -8.80
N SER A 13 9.00 -22.64 -9.09
CA SER A 13 7.64 -23.20 -9.18
C SER A 13 6.83 -23.02 -7.88
N SER A 14 7.48 -23.00 -6.73
CA SER A 14 6.85 -22.78 -5.41
C SER A 14 6.73 -21.30 -4.99
N THR A 15 7.26 -20.36 -5.78
CA THR A 15 7.17 -18.93 -5.50
C THR A 15 5.74 -18.43 -5.78
N SER A 16 5.14 -17.71 -4.85
CA SER A 16 3.91 -16.95 -5.07
C SER A 16 4.27 -15.55 -5.53
N LEU A 17 3.43 -14.97 -6.39
CA LEU A 17 3.46 -13.55 -6.74
C LEU A 17 2.38 -12.85 -5.94
N ASN A 18 2.66 -11.63 -5.55
CA ASN A 18 1.72 -10.73 -4.90
C ASN A 18 1.94 -9.35 -5.53
N ASP A 19 1.63 -8.30 -5.03
CA ASP A 19 1.69 -6.94 -5.52
C ASP A 19 2.66 -6.64 -6.72
N ILE A 20 2.36 -5.57 -7.44
CA ILE A 20 3.19 -5.02 -8.50
C ILE A 20 3.14 -3.49 -8.46
N TRP A 21 4.29 -2.84 -8.61
CA TRP A 21 4.38 -1.39 -8.77
C TRP A 21 5.23 -1.01 -9.98
N GLY A 22 5.14 0.24 -10.43
CA GLY A 22 5.89 0.78 -11.54
C GLY A 22 6.91 1.83 -11.12
N TRP A 23 8.00 1.95 -11.87
CA TRP A 23 8.92 3.08 -11.79
C TRP A 23 9.39 3.49 -13.18
N THR A 24 9.26 4.78 -13.47
CA THR A 24 9.85 5.38 -14.68
C THR A 24 11.11 6.16 -14.27
N ASP A 25 12.24 5.74 -14.80
CA ASP A 25 13.50 6.44 -14.58
C ASP A 25 13.50 7.77 -15.35
N SER A 26 13.36 8.88 -14.66
CA SER A 26 13.32 10.23 -15.27
C SER A 26 14.61 10.61 -15.99
N GLN A 27 15.75 9.98 -15.69
CA GLN A 27 17.03 10.27 -16.35
C GLN A 27 17.19 9.52 -17.68
N THR A 28 16.70 8.28 -17.76
CA THR A 28 16.90 7.42 -18.96
C THR A 28 15.62 7.23 -19.77
N GLY A 29 14.46 7.55 -19.22
CA GLY A 29 13.14 7.29 -19.79
C GLY A 29 12.76 5.81 -19.78
N LYS A 30 13.52 4.95 -19.11
CA LYS A 30 13.20 3.53 -18.98
C LYS A 30 12.09 3.28 -17.98
N GLU A 31 11.28 2.28 -18.26
CA GLU A 31 10.16 1.85 -17.43
C GLU A 31 10.45 0.49 -16.81
N TYR A 32 10.15 0.36 -15.51
CA TYR A 32 10.41 -0.86 -14.76
C TYR A 32 9.16 -1.33 -14.02
N ALA A 33 8.92 -2.64 -14.05
CA ALA A 33 7.98 -3.31 -13.16
C ALA A 33 8.73 -3.86 -11.93
N LEU A 34 8.21 -3.57 -10.76
CA LEU A 34 8.65 -4.07 -9.46
C LEU A 34 7.64 -5.13 -9.02
N VAL A 35 8.02 -6.40 -9.04
CA VAL A 35 7.10 -7.51 -8.78
C VAL A 35 7.40 -8.14 -7.43
N GLY A 36 6.42 -8.05 -6.52
CA GLY A 36 6.46 -8.71 -5.22
C GLY A 36 6.35 -10.23 -5.37
N MET A 37 7.28 -10.93 -4.74
CA MET A 37 7.33 -12.39 -4.69
C MET A 37 7.46 -12.86 -3.25
N SER A 38 7.05 -14.09 -2.97
CA SER A 38 7.18 -14.65 -1.62
C SER A 38 8.62 -14.67 -1.09
N ASN A 39 9.64 -14.68 -1.98
CA ASN A 39 11.05 -14.74 -1.64
C ASN A 39 11.83 -13.43 -1.89
N GLY A 40 11.15 -12.32 -2.19
CA GLY A 40 11.78 -11.02 -2.45
C GLY A 40 11.01 -10.17 -3.45
N THR A 41 11.69 -9.19 -4.05
CA THR A 41 11.13 -8.30 -5.09
C THR A 41 11.98 -8.41 -6.34
N SER A 42 11.34 -8.62 -7.50
CA SER A 42 12.01 -8.67 -8.81
C SER A 42 11.84 -7.36 -9.56
N PHE A 43 12.87 -7.00 -10.30
CA PHE A 43 12.94 -5.80 -11.15
C PHE A 43 13.03 -6.21 -12.61
N ILE A 44 12.10 -5.72 -13.42
CA ILE A 44 11.97 -6.04 -14.84
C ILE A 44 11.95 -4.73 -15.64
N ASP A 45 12.85 -4.57 -16.61
CA ASP A 45 12.79 -3.48 -17.59
C ASP A 45 11.68 -3.83 -18.58
N ILE A 46 10.64 -3.00 -18.62
CA ILE A 46 9.45 -3.13 -19.46
C ILE A 46 9.37 -2.04 -20.52
N THR A 47 10.44 -1.28 -20.71
CA THR A 47 10.53 -0.19 -21.70
C THR A 47 10.12 -0.66 -23.11
N ASP A 48 10.53 -1.88 -23.48
CA ASP A 48 9.97 -2.62 -24.60
C ASP A 48 9.01 -3.69 -24.07
N SER A 49 7.70 -3.41 -24.11
CA SER A 49 6.67 -4.31 -23.60
C SER A 49 6.56 -5.65 -24.36
N GLU A 50 7.16 -5.75 -25.54
CA GLU A 50 7.23 -7.00 -26.30
C GLU A 50 8.44 -7.84 -25.92
N ASN A 51 9.50 -7.22 -25.38
CA ASN A 51 10.75 -7.87 -24.98
C ASN A 51 11.18 -7.44 -23.56
N PRO A 52 10.40 -7.76 -22.52
CA PRO A 52 10.75 -7.40 -21.13
C PRO A 52 12.03 -8.12 -20.69
N ILE A 53 12.86 -7.43 -19.91
CA ILE A 53 14.18 -7.93 -19.49
C ILE A 53 14.23 -8.05 -17.96
N TYR A 54 14.49 -9.23 -17.43
CA TYR A 54 14.74 -9.43 -16.01
C TYR A 54 16.09 -8.83 -15.62
N ILE A 55 16.07 -7.82 -14.74
CA ILE A 55 17.28 -7.09 -14.31
C ILE A 55 17.90 -7.75 -13.08
N GLY A 56 17.08 -8.28 -12.17
CA GLY A 56 17.55 -8.90 -10.93
C GLY A 56 16.51 -8.85 -9.84
N ARG A 57 16.90 -9.21 -8.63
CA ARG A 57 16.00 -9.22 -7.47
C ARG A 57 16.67 -8.72 -6.19
N LEU A 58 15.87 -8.16 -5.31
CA LEU A 58 16.17 -7.92 -3.91
C LEU A 58 15.57 -9.07 -3.09
N PRO A 59 16.38 -9.92 -2.42
CA PRO A 59 15.87 -10.99 -1.55
C PRO A 59 15.02 -10.44 -0.40
N THR A 60 14.09 -11.26 0.11
CA THR A 60 13.32 -10.91 1.31
C THR A 60 14.25 -10.68 2.51
N GLN A 61 13.89 -9.74 3.37
CA GLN A 61 14.70 -9.41 4.56
C GLN A 61 14.78 -10.56 5.55
N THR A 62 13.67 -11.29 5.70
CA THR A 62 13.57 -12.44 6.63
C THR A 62 12.96 -13.64 5.90
N ASN A 63 12.01 -14.33 6.50
CA ASN A 63 11.35 -15.49 5.92
C ASN A 63 10.51 -15.16 4.69
N ASN A 64 10.23 -16.16 3.88
CA ASN A 64 9.27 -16.03 2.78
C ASN A 64 7.87 -15.73 3.33
N SER A 65 7.15 -14.86 2.63
CA SER A 65 5.75 -14.56 2.87
C SER A 65 5.03 -14.34 1.55
N THR A 66 3.81 -14.79 1.42
CA THR A 66 2.98 -14.52 0.24
C THR A 66 2.67 -13.03 0.14
N TRP A 67 2.37 -12.39 1.27
CA TRP A 67 1.97 -10.98 1.31
C TRP A 67 3.18 -10.05 1.35
N ARG A 68 3.26 -9.21 0.33
CA ARG A 68 4.31 -8.21 0.12
C ARG A 68 3.73 -7.06 -0.66
N ASP A 69 3.96 -5.83 -0.20
CA ASP A 69 3.52 -4.62 -0.91
C ASP A 69 4.69 -3.70 -1.20
N ILE A 70 4.60 -2.96 -2.32
CA ILE A 70 5.66 -2.15 -2.88
C ILE A 70 5.11 -0.80 -3.31
N LYS A 71 5.74 0.27 -2.87
CA LYS A 71 5.50 1.62 -3.39
C LYS A 71 6.82 2.31 -3.71
N VAL A 72 6.74 3.34 -4.54
CA VAL A 72 7.91 4.13 -4.95
C VAL A 72 7.73 5.57 -4.50
N TYR A 73 8.81 6.15 -4.00
CA TYR A 73 8.91 7.59 -3.74
C TYR A 73 10.26 8.09 -4.24
N GLN A 74 10.24 9.14 -5.07
CA GLN A 74 11.42 9.60 -5.79
C GLN A 74 12.05 8.43 -6.61
N ASN A 75 13.30 8.08 -6.34
CA ASN A 75 13.99 6.97 -6.99
C ASN A 75 14.17 5.76 -6.04
N PHE A 76 13.35 5.63 -5.00
CA PHE A 76 13.47 4.54 -4.02
C PHE A 76 12.21 3.68 -3.98
N ALA A 77 12.40 2.36 -3.98
CA ALA A 77 11.35 1.41 -3.67
C ALA A 77 11.29 1.18 -2.15
N PHE A 78 10.09 1.22 -1.60
CA PHE A 78 9.75 0.90 -0.21
C PHE A 78 8.94 -0.37 -0.21
N ILE A 79 9.43 -1.40 0.47
CA ILE A 79 8.92 -2.77 0.37
C ILE A 79 8.64 -3.29 1.77
N VAL A 80 7.39 -3.66 2.02
CA VAL A 80 6.94 -4.28 3.27
C VAL A 80 6.52 -5.73 3.06
N SER A 81 6.35 -6.48 4.13
CA SER A 81 5.84 -7.85 4.08
C SER A 81 5.25 -8.26 5.44
N GLU A 82 4.36 -9.25 5.42
CA GLU A 82 3.86 -9.88 6.64
C GLU A 82 4.85 -10.83 7.33
N ALA A 83 5.99 -11.12 6.71
CA ALA A 83 7.01 -11.93 7.35
C ALA A 83 7.50 -11.28 8.65
N GLY A 84 7.49 -12.02 9.75
CA GLY A 84 7.94 -11.52 11.06
C GLY A 84 9.37 -10.97 11.01
N GLY A 85 9.57 -9.75 11.52
CA GLY A 85 10.86 -9.06 11.52
C GLY A 85 11.30 -8.52 10.17
N HIS A 86 10.41 -8.51 9.16
CA HIS A 86 10.73 -8.01 7.82
C HIS A 86 10.97 -6.51 7.80
N GLY A 87 10.19 -5.73 8.57
CA GLY A 87 10.28 -4.27 8.53
C GLY A 87 9.99 -3.70 7.14
N MET A 88 10.67 -2.61 6.79
CA MET A 88 10.59 -1.99 5.47
C MET A 88 11.97 -1.95 4.82
N GLN A 89 12.13 -2.69 3.72
CA GLN A 89 13.31 -2.61 2.88
C GLN A 89 13.22 -1.35 2.01
N ILE A 90 14.34 -0.66 1.82
CA ILE A 90 14.46 0.52 0.96
C ILE A 90 15.56 0.25 -0.04
N PHE A 91 15.24 0.43 -1.33
CA PHE A 91 16.16 0.14 -2.42
C PHE A 91 16.25 1.30 -3.40
N ASP A 92 17.48 1.75 -3.67
CA ASP A 92 17.76 2.80 -4.68
C ASP A 92 17.59 2.21 -6.09
N LEU A 93 16.52 2.58 -6.74
CA LEU A 93 16.17 2.09 -8.10
C LEU A 93 17.17 2.56 -9.17
N THR A 94 17.98 3.58 -8.89
CA THR A 94 19.02 4.00 -9.85
C THR A 94 20.11 2.95 -10.04
N GLU A 95 20.24 2.00 -9.10
CA GLU A 95 21.15 0.84 -9.27
C GLU A 95 20.77 -0.06 -10.45
N LEU A 96 19.49 -0.04 -10.88
CA LEU A 96 19.04 -0.80 -12.06
C LEU A 96 19.72 -0.34 -13.35
N ARG A 97 20.22 0.89 -13.39
CA ARG A 97 20.99 1.43 -14.53
C ARG A 97 22.29 0.68 -14.78
N ASN A 98 22.83 -0.01 -13.77
CA ASN A 98 24.09 -0.76 -13.86
C ASN A 98 23.94 -2.12 -14.56
N TYR A 99 22.73 -2.48 -15.04
CA TYR A 99 22.50 -3.75 -15.71
C TYR A 99 23.44 -3.93 -16.91
N ASN A 100 24.14 -5.06 -16.92
CA ASN A 100 25.19 -5.36 -17.90
C ASN A 100 24.91 -6.63 -18.74
N GLY A 101 23.65 -7.09 -18.75
CA GLY A 101 23.23 -8.31 -19.47
C GLY A 101 23.10 -9.55 -18.57
N ASN A 102 23.50 -9.47 -17.29
CA ASN A 102 23.33 -10.54 -16.31
C ASN A 102 22.50 -10.07 -15.12
N PRO A 103 21.49 -10.84 -14.68
CA PRO A 103 20.66 -10.46 -13.53
C PRO A 103 21.47 -10.33 -12.23
N PHE A 104 21.16 -9.30 -11.44
CA PHE A 104 21.78 -9.05 -10.14
C PHE A 104 20.99 -9.67 -8.97
N THR A 105 21.69 -9.96 -7.89
CA THR A 105 21.09 -10.06 -6.56
C THR A 105 21.47 -8.80 -5.80
N PHE A 106 20.48 -7.96 -5.54
CA PHE A 106 20.66 -6.66 -4.87
C PHE A 106 20.67 -6.80 -3.35
N SER A 107 21.08 -5.74 -2.67
CA SER A 107 20.98 -5.56 -1.23
C SER A 107 20.19 -4.29 -0.91
N ASN A 108 19.63 -4.20 0.30
CA ASN A 108 18.98 -2.97 0.74
C ASN A 108 19.93 -1.78 0.67
N THR A 109 19.42 -0.63 0.22
CA THR A 109 20.12 0.66 0.38
C THR A 109 19.98 1.16 1.81
N ALA A 110 18.77 1.00 2.39
CA ALA A 110 18.46 1.29 3.79
C ALA A 110 17.42 0.30 4.31
N PHE A 111 17.22 0.30 5.63
CA PHE A 111 16.27 -0.58 6.29
C PHE A 111 15.63 0.11 7.50
N TYR A 112 14.30 0.03 7.59
CA TYR A 112 13.53 0.54 8.72
C TYR A 112 12.92 -0.61 9.51
N SER A 113 13.16 -0.67 10.83
CA SER A 113 12.83 -1.82 11.68
C SER A 113 11.89 -1.50 12.84
N GLU A 114 11.29 -0.30 12.89
CA GLU A 114 10.43 0.08 14.02
C GLU A 114 9.03 -0.55 13.97
N PHE A 115 8.68 -1.31 12.91
CA PHE A 115 7.63 -2.32 12.90
C PHE A 115 8.19 -3.67 12.44
N GLY A 116 7.62 -4.77 12.95
CA GLY A 116 8.11 -6.12 12.64
C GLY A 116 7.59 -6.66 11.32
N ASN A 117 6.38 -6.27 10.93
CA ASN A 117 5.69 -6.67 9.71
C ASN A 117 4.65 -5.62 9.35
N ALA A 118 4.23 -5.61 8.09
CA ALA A 118 3.09 -4.83 7.62
C ALA A 118 2.38 -5.60 6.51
N HIS A 119 1.07 -5.40 6.38
CA HIS A 119 0.27 -5.98 5.31
C HIS A 119 0.43 -5.17 4.02
N ASN A 120 0.11 -3.88 4.07
CA ASN A 120 0.26 -2.95 2.95
C ASN A 120 1.02 -1.68 3.36
N ILE A 121 1.45 -0.91 2.37
CA ILE A 121 2.06 0.41 2.52
C ILE A 121 1.48 1.37 1.47
N PHE A 122 1.11 2.56 1.88
CA PHE A 122 0.81 3.68 0.99
C PHE A 122 1.84 4.79 1.18
N ILE A 123 2.14 5.54 0.12
CA ILE A 123 3.01 6.71 0.18
C ILE A 123 2.28 7.91 -0.38
N ASN A 124 2.16 8.98 0.42
CA ASN A 124 1.77 10.27 -0.08
C ASN A 124 3.02 11.01 -0.57
N GLU A 125 3.20 11.04 -1.89
CA GLU A 125 4.38 11.64 -2.51
C GLU A 125 4.46 13.16 -2.31
N ASP A 126 3.31 13.84 -2.15
CA ASP A 126 3.26 15.29 -1.92
C ASP A 126 3.83 15.70 -0.55
N THR A 127 3.69 14.82 0.43
CA THR A 127 4.08 15.11 1.82
C THR A 127 5.32 14.33 2.28
N GLY A 128 5.72 13.29 1.54
CA GLY A 128 6.87 12.45 1.88
C GLY A 128 6.65 11.58 3.12
N PHE A 129 5.41 11.12 3.34
CA PHE A 129 5.07 10.17 4.40
C PHE A 129 4.63 8.83 3.82
N ALA A 130 5.09 7.77 4.45
CA ALA A 130 4.63 6.39 4.23
C ALA A 130 3.70 5.96 5.37
N TYR A 131 2.64 5.26 5.01
CA TYR A 131 1.60 4.74 5.91
C TYR A 131 1.60 3.21 5.80
N ALA A 132 2.25 2.54 6.75
CA ALA A 132 2.23 1.09 6.83
C ALA A 132 1.01 0.64 7.66
N VAL A 133 0.22 -0.27 7.10
CA VAL A 133 -1.00 -0.82 7.71
C VAL A 133 -0.86 -2.31 7.98
N GLY A 134 -1.74 -2.87 8.80
CA GLY A 134 -1.63 -4.25 9.23
C GLY A 134 -0.35 -4.52 10.01
N THR A 135 0.19 -3.49 10.69
CA THR A 135 1.41 -3.61 11.48
C THR A 135 1.13 -4.16 12.88
N SER A 136 2.17 -4.70 13.53
CA SER A 136 2.09 -5.15 14.93
C SER A 136 2.32 -4.04 15.96
N THR A 137 2.50 -2.78 15.53
CA THR A 137 3.00 -1.70 16.40
C THR A 137 2.00 -0.61 16.75
N CYS A 138 0.99 -0.37 15.91
CA CYS A 138 0.02 0.71 16.11
C CYS A 138 -1.36 0.12 16.47
N GLY A 139 -1.47 -0.49 17.65
CA GLY A 139 -2.62 -1.31 17.99
C GLY A 139 -2.69 -2.57 17.11
N PRO A 140 -3.86 -3.17 16.89
CA PRO A 140 -4.01 -4.38 16.08
C PRO A 140 -4.02 -4.06 14.57
N GLY A 141 -3.10 -3.26 14.04
CA GLY A 141 -2.98 -2.99 12.61
C GLY A 141 -3.41 -1.59 12.17
N GLY A 142 -3.39 -0.63 13.08
CA GLY A 142 -3.53 0.79 12.73
C GLY A 142 -2.35 1.31 11.90
N LEU A 143 -2.38 2.59 11.56
CA LEU A 143 -1.40 3.22 10.70
C LEU A 143 -0.10 3.50 11.45
N HIS A 144 1.00 2.90 11.00
CA HIS A 144 2.35 3.27 11.39
C HIS A 144 2.89 4.27 10.37
N ILE A 145 3.01 5.52 10.75
CA ILE A 145 3.37 6.64 9.88
C ILE A 145 4.87 6.88 9.96
N VAL A 146 5.53 6.88 8.80
CA VAL A 146 6.99 7.04 8.68
C VAL A 146 7.29 8.26 7.81
N ASP A 147 8.12 9.18 8.31
CA ASP A 147 8.71 10.26 7.50
C ASP A 147 9.80 9.63 6.60
N ILE A 148 9.60 9.73 5.29
CA ILE A 148 10.50 9.25 4.25
C ILE A 148 11.03 10.38 3.37
N SER A 149 10.89 11.63 3.80
CA SER A 149 11.44 12.81 3.09
C SER A 149 12.95 12.68 2.85
N SER A 150 13.63 11.91 3.70
CA SER A 150 14.98 11.41 3.50
C SER A 150 14.93 9.88 3.32
N PRO A 151 14.80 9.36 2.09
CA PRO A 151 14.54 7.94 1.84
C PRO A 151 15.51 6.96 2.51
N THR A 152 16.77 7.34 2.62
CA THR A 152 17.81 6.49 3.24
C THR A 152 17.91 6.63 4.76
N ASN A 153 17.14 7.55 5.35
CA ASN A 153 17.12 7.78 6.81
C ASN A 153 15.67 8.00 7.30
N PRO A 154 14.77 7.02 7.08
CA PRO A 154 13.37 7.12 7.50
C PRO A 154 13.26 7.18 9.02
N SER A 155 12.22 7.85 9.53
CA SER A 155 11.97 7.94 10.96
C SER A 155 10.48 7.80 11.28
N LYS A 156 10.15 7.16 12.41
CA LYS A 156 8.77 7.09 12.88
C LYS A 156 8.23 8.49 13.15
N SER A 157 7.05 8.74 12.63
CA SER A 157 6.33 10.00 12.84
C SER A 157 5.19 9.84 13.83
N ALA A 158 4.28 8.88 13.61
CA ALA A 158 3.14 8.64 14.49
C ALA A 158 2.59 7.22 14.38
N CYS A 159 1.77 6.85 15.35
CA CYS A 159 0.86 5.70 15.35
C CYS A 159 -0.58 6.19 15.46
N VAL A 160 -1.46 5.80 14.53
CA VAL A 160 -2.87 6.21 14.54
C VAL A 160 -3.79 5.02 14.35
N SER A 161 -4.82 4.90 15.19
CA SER A 161 -5.89 3.91 15.06
C SER A 161 -7.20 4.48 15.60
N ASP A 162 -8.33 3.89 15.22
CA ASP A 162 -9.64 4.23 15.77
C ASP A 162 -10.30 2.97 16.33
N PRO A 163 -10.73 2.96 17.61
CA PRO A 163 -11.38 1.80 18.20
C PRO A 163 -12.78 1.49 17.64
N ASN A 164 -13.32 2.36 16.80
CA ASN A 164 -14.64 2.17 16.18
C ASN A 164 -14.59 1.51 14.79
N VAL A 165 -13.39 1.24 14.26
CA VAL A 165 -13.19 0.56 12.98
C VAL A 165 -12.44 -0.75 13.15
N GLY A 166 -12.40 -1.57 12.11
CA GLY A 166 -11.86 -2.92 12.17
C GLY A 166 -12.84 -3.93 12.76
N ASN A 167 -12.52 -5.19 12.71
CA ASN A 167 -13.41 -6.25 13.16
C ASN A 167 -12.67 -7.41 13.83
N GLU A 168 -13.37 -8.54 14.01
CA GLU A 168 -12.83 -9.73 14.67
C GLU A 168 -11.69 -10.43 13.91
N ARG A 169 -11.51 -10.15 12.61
CA ARG A 169 -10.47 -10.79 11.78
C ARG A 169 -9.13 -10.13 11.99
N GLY A 170 -9.02 -8.84 11.64
CA GLY A 170 -7.80 -8.06 11.86
C GLY A 170 -7.68 -7.43 13.26
N GLY A 171 -8.83 -7.25 13.93
CA GLY A 171 -8.93 -6.63 15.25
C GLY A 171 -9.43 -5.18 15.21
N VAL A 172 -9.76 -4.68 16.38
CA VAL A 172 -10.25 -3.30 16.56
C VAL A 172 -9.16 -2.30 16.20
N GLY A 173 -9.46 -1.36 15.31
CA GLY A 173 -8.50 -0.36 14.80
C GLY A 173 -7.66 -0.84 13.61
N TYR A 174 -7.92 -2.05 13.11
CA TYR A 174 -7.20 -2.61 11.96
C TYR A 174 -7.53 -1.86 10.67
N ASN A 175 -6.51 -1.58 9.89
CA ASN A 175 -6.61 -1.14 8.51
C ASN A 175 -5.92 -2.17 7.61
N HIS A 176 -6.66 -2.65 6.61
CA HIS A 176 -6.14 -3.57 5.61
C HIS A 176 -5.37 -2.83 4.52
N ASP A 177 -5.94 -1.71 4.06
CA ASP A 177 -5.33 -0.83 3.07
C ASP A 177 -5.69 0.63 3.36
N VAL A 178 -4.93 1.58 2.79
CA VAL A 178 -5.14 3.02 2.97
C VAL A 178 -4.65 3.81 1.77
N GLN A 179 -5.39 4.87 1.41
CA GLN A 179 -4.91 5.93 0.53
C GLN A 179 -4.92 7.26 1.27
N CYS A 180 -3.81 8.00 1.25
CA CYS A 180 -3.68 9.31 1.89
C CYS A 180 -3.33 10.37 0.85
N VAL A 181 -4.08 11.46 0.81
CA VAL A 181 -3.92 12.53 -0.19
C VAL A 181 -3.90 13.90 0.46
N VAL A 182 -3.26 14.88 -0.17
CA VAL A 182 -3.54 16.29 0.11
C VAL A 182 -4.90 16.60 -0.53
N TYR A 183 -5.93 16.72 0.30
CA TYR A 183 -7.31 16.79 -0.16
C TYR A 183 -7.58 18.09 -0.93
N ASN A 184 -8.20 17.96 -2.10
CA ASN A 184 -8.58 19.04 -2.98
C ASN A 184 -9.99 18.81 -3.58
N GLY A 185 -10.85 18.14 -2.83
CA GLY A 185 -12.21 17.83 -3.24
C GLY A 185 -13.24 18.89 -2.83
N PRO A 186 -14.54 18.57 -2.95
CA PRO A 186 -15.62 19.53 -2.73
C PRO A 186 -15.85 19.92 -1.27
N ASP A 187 -15.43 19.11 -0.28
CA ASP A 187 -15.59 19.46 1.13
C ASP A 187 -14.55 20.52 1.54
N THR A 188 -15.01 21.79 1.59
CA THR A 188 -14.14 22.94 1.79
C THR A 188 -13.48 23.02 3.16
N ASP A 189 -13.98 22.30 4.16
CA ASP A 189 -13.43 22.27 5.52
C ASP A 189 -12.10 21.49 5.59
N TYR A 190 -11.83 20.71 4.53
CA TYR A 190 -10.66 19.83 4.47
C TYR A 190 -9.69 20.15 3.33
N ILE A 191 -9.93 21.17 2.51
CA ILE A 191 -9.00 21.56 1.43
C ILE A 191 -7.62 21.83 1.99
N GLY A 192 -6.60 21.22 1.37
CA GLY A 192 -5.19 21.34 1.74
C GLY A 192 -4.77 20.51 2.96
N LYS A 193 -5.69 19.80 3.60
CA LYS A 193 -5.39 18.85 4.67
C LYS A 193 -4.97 17.50 4.11
N GLU A 194 -4.21 16.75 4.87
CA GLU A 194 -3.88 15.37 4.53
C GLU A 194 -4.95 14.43 5.07
N ILE A 195 -5.77 13.92 4.17
CA ILE A 195 -6.88 13.03 4.46
C ILE A 195 -6.54 11.62 4.01
N CYS A 196 -6.77 10.65 4.90
CA CYS A 196 -6.60 9.24 4.61
C CYS A 196 -7.95 8.53 4.55
N PHE A 197 -8.07 7.63 3.57
CA PHE A 197 -9.20 6.74 3.34
C PHE A 197 -8.72 5.31 3.60
N GLY A 198 -9.10 4.75 4.73
CA GLY A 198 -8.74 3.40 5.15
C GLY A 198 -9.83 2.38 4.83
N SER A 199 -9.44 1.22 4.33
CA SER A 199 -10.29 0.02 4.19
C SER A 199 -10.03 -0.86 5.41
N THR A 200 -11.04 -1.03 6.27
CA THR A 200 -10.85 -1.55 7.62
C THR A 200 -11.51 -2.91 7.85
N GLU A 201 -11.66 -3.71 6.79
CA GLU A 201 -12.38 -4.99 6.74
C GLU A 201 -13.91 -4.86 6.89
N ASN A 202 -14.43 -3.87 7.59
CA ASN A 202 -15.87 -3.68 7.82
C ASN A 202 -16.39 -2.28 7.49
N SER A 203 -15.50 -1.35 7.15
CA SER A 203 -15.89 0.05 6.88
C SER A 203 -14.85 0.78 6.05
N VAL A 204 -15.27 1.89 5.45
CA VAL A 204 -14.38 2.93 4.93
C VAL A 204 -14.18 3.95 6.05
N TRP A 205 -12.93 4.13 6.49
CA TRP A 205 -12.55 5.08 7.52
C TRP A 205 -11.90 6.30 6.89
N ILE A 206 -12.36 7.50 7.24
CA ILE A 206 -11.82 8.77 6.78
C ILE A 206 -11.20 9.50 7.97
N ALA A 207 -9.94 9.89 7.87
CA ALA A 207 -9.20 10.52 8.96
C ALA A 207 -8.39 11.74 8.49
N ASP A 208 -8.36 12.81 9.31
CA ASP A 208 -7.48 13.97 9.14
C ASP A 208 -6.13 13.70 9.81
N LEU A 209 -5.13 13.41 8.99
CA LEU A 209 -3.77 13.14 9.42
C LEU A 209 -2.80 14.29 9.11
N SER A 210 -3.29 15.52 8.96
CA SER A 210 -2.46 16.71 8.76
C SER A 210 -1.46 16.92 9.90
N THR A 211 -1.84 16.55 11.12
CA THR A 211 -0.94 16.52 12.28
C THR A 211 -0.47 15.09 12.53
N LYS A 212 0.82 14.84 12.34
CA LYS A 212 1.44 13.53 12.62
C LYS A 212 1.72 13.41 14.12
N SER A 213 0.74 12.94 14.87
CA SER A 213 0.84 12.68 16.31
C SER A 213 0.11 11.40 16.66
N ASP A 214 0.61 10.66 17.63
CA ASP A 214 -0.01 9.43 18.09
C ASP A 214 -1.46 9.66 18.53
N ASP A 215 -2.35 8.79 18.07
CA ASP A 215 -3.76 8.75 18.45
C ASP A 215 -4.31 7.33 18.37
N SER A 216 -4.96 6.89 19.42
CA SER A 216 -5.68 5.60 19.47
C SER A 216 -7.10 5.76 19.98
N SER A 217 -7.61 6.99 20.03
CA SER A 217 -8.93 7.33 20.56
C SER A 217 -9.99 7.54 19.47
N GLY A 218 -9.57 7.63 18.19
CA GLY A 218 -10.43 8.02 17.09
C GLY A 218 -10.65 9.53 16.94
N ALA A 219 -9.88 10.36 17.68
CA ALA A 219 -10.02 11.81 17.61
C ALA A 219 -9.65 12.41 16.26
N LYS A 220 -8.93 11.67 15.40
CA LYS A 220 -8.59 12.06 14.03
C LYS A 220 -9.63 11.64 13.00
N THR A 221 -10.63 10.86 13.40
CA THR A 221 -11.69 10.39 12.51
C THR A 221 -12.57 11.56 12.07
N VAL A 222 -12.75 11.66 10.76
CA VAL A 222 -13.64 12.61 10.09
C VAL A 222 -14.97 11.93 9.81
N GLY A 223 -14.95 10.73 9.24
CA GLY A 223 -16.15 9.97 8.92
C GLY A 223 -15.90 8.47 8.87
N ILE A 224 -16.97 7.69 9.02
CA ILE A 224 -16.96 6.23 8.87
C ILE A 224 -18.14 5.85 7.99
N GLY A 225 -17.85 5.24 6.84
CA GLY A 225 -18.85 4.68 5.94
C GLY A 225 -19.01 3.18 6.18
N THR A 226 -20.26 2.73 6.35
CA THR A 226 -20.58 1.31 6.52
C THR A 226 -21.58 0.84 5.45
N TYR A 227 -21.54 -0.44 5.11
CA TYR A 227 -22.45 -1.11 4.18
C TYR A 227 -22.68 -2.54 4.65
N ASP A 228 -23.43 -3.34 3.89
CA ASP A 228 -23.56 -4.77 4.14
C ASP A 228 -22.30 -5.47 3.58
N ASP A 229 -21.27 -5.50 4.40
CA ASP A 229 -19.91 -5.90 4.08
C ASP A 229 -19.65 -7.39 4.34
N TYR A 230 -18.65 -7.91 3.62
CA TYR A 230 -17.97 -9.16 3.95
C TYR A 230 -16.48 -8.93 4.20
N TYR A 231 -15.84 -8.02 3.46
CA TYR A 231 -14.45 -7.62 3.69
C TYR A 231 -14.08 -6.35 2.92
N THR A 232 -14.19 -5.19 3.56
CA THR A 232 -13.73 -3.92 2.97
C THR A 232 -12.22 -3.97 2.77
N HIS A 233 -11.81 -4.20 1.50
CA HIS A 233 -10.46 -4.64 1.15
C HIS A 233 -9.52 -3.48 0.81
N GLN A 234 -9.80 -2.78 -0.27
CA GLN A 234 -8.99 -1.68 -0.79
C GLN A 234 -9.87 -0.67 -1.52
N GLY A 235 -9.32 0.50 -1.80
CA GLY A 235 -10.02 1.50 -2.59
C GLY A 235 -9.14 2.63 -3.06
N TRP A 236 -9.67 3.45 -3.97
CA TRP A 236 -8.97 4.57 -4.56
C TRP A 236 -9.92 5.74 -4.83
N LEU A 237 -9.48 6.96 -4.56
CA LEU A 237 -10.21 8.18 -4.88
C LEU A 237 -10.20 8.47 -6.39
N THR A 238 -11.29 9.05 -6.89
CA THR A 238 -11.28 9.73 -8.17
C THR A 238 -10.39 10.98 -8.11
N GLU A 239 -9.85 11.42 -9.26
CA GLU A 239 -8.95 12.59 -9.32
C GLU A 239 -9.58 13.89 -8.79
N ASP A 240 -10.90 14.02 -8.85
CA ASP A 240 -11.64 15.17 -8.33
C ASP A 240 -12.04 15.02 -6.84
N HIS A 241 -11.60 13.95 -6.19
CA HIS A 241 -11.86 13.57 -4.79
C HIS A 241 -13.35 13.55 -4.40
N LYS A 242 -14.25 13.28 -5.37
CA LYS A 242 -15.69 13.19 -5.08
C LYS A 242 -16.15 11.81 -4.71
N TYR A 243 -15.48 10.80 -5.26
CA TYR A 243 -15.85 9.41 -5.08
C TYR A 243 -14.66 8.57 -4.65
N PHE A 244 -14.92 7.62 -3.76
CA PHE A 244 -13.97 6.57 -3.40
C PHE A 244 -14.48 5.25 -3.95
N VAL A 245 -13.68 4.62 -4.82
CA VAL A 245 -13.99 3.34 -5.46
C VAL A 245 -13.37 2.24 -4.62
N GLN A 246 -14.20 1.42 -3.98
CA GLN A 246 -13.81 0.42 -2.99
C GLN A 246 -14.21 -0.99 -3.44
N ASN A 247 -13.38 -1.97 -3.17
CA ASN A 247 -13.64 -3.39 -3.42
C ASN A 247 -13.93 -4.14 -2.12
N ASP A 248 -14.94 -5.03 -2.14
CA ASP A 248 -15.12 -6.07 -1.14
C ASP A 248 -14.48 -7.37 -1.66
N GLU A 249 -13.54 -7.96 -0.91
CA GLU A 249 -12.78 -9.11 -1.38
C GLU A 249 -13.53 -10.43 -1.24
N LEU A 250 -14.41 -10.56 -0.24
CA LEU A 250 -14.92 -11.84 0.21
C LEU A 250 -16.43 -12.02 0.06
N ASP A 251 -17.13 -11.05 -0.50
CA ASP A 251 -18.59 -11.07 -0.60
C ASP A 251 -19.11 -12.24 -1.46
N GLU A 252 -18.49 -12.55 -2.60
CA GLU A 252 -18.85 -13.70 -3.42
C GLU A 252 -18.49 -15.06 -2.77
N TYR A 253 -17.53 -15.06 -1.85
CA TYR A 253 -17.09 -16.28 -1.18
C TYR A 253 -18.00 -16.66 0.00
N TYR A 254 -18.47 -15.66 0.76
CA TYR A 254 -19.29 -15.89 1.96
C TYR A 254 -20.78 -15.69 1.74
N SER A 255 -21.20 -14.93 0.73
CA SER A 255 -22.62 -14.71 0.43
C SER A 255 -23.19 -15.79 -0.46
N SER A 256 -24.41 -16.22 -0.15
CA SER A 256 -25.20 -17.09 -1.05
C SER A 256 -25.98 -16.29 -2.11
N SER A 257 -26.05 -14.98 -2.00
CA SER A 257 -26.82 -14.08 -2.86
C SER A 257 -25.98 -13.18 -3.75
N ILE A 258 -24.69 -13.06 -3.48
CA ILE A 258 -23.74 -12.27 -4.26
C ILE A 258 -22.88 -13.24 -5.08
N ASN A 259 -22.92 -13.10 -6.40
CA ASN A 259 -22.27 -14.04 -7.31
C ASN A 259 -20.93 -13.57 -7.85
N ASN A 260 -20.56 -12.30 -7.62
CA ASN A 260 -19.33 -11.69 -8.05
C ASN A 260 -18.84 -10.69 -7.00
N THR A 261 -17.52 -10.54 -6.88
CA THR A 261 -16.92 -9.49 -6.05
C THR A 261 -17.45 -8.12 -6.44
N ARG A 262 -17.93 -7.36 -5.46
CA ARG A 262 -18.50 -6.03 -5.69
C ARG A 262 -17.42 -4.95 -5.69
N THR A 263 -17.65 -3.96 -6.55
CA THR A 263 -16.99 -2.66 -6.47
C THR A 263 -18.03 -1.63 -6.06
N LEU A 264 -17.84 -0.99 -4.92
CA LEU A 264 -18.72 0.04 -4.39
C LEU A 264 -18.16 1.42 -4.76
N ILE A 265 -19.06 2.33 -5.09
CA ILE A 265 -18.72 3.73 -5.31
C ILE A 265 -19.30 4.53 -4.15
N TRP A 266 -18.44 5.11 -3.33
CA TRP A 266 -18.81 5.97 -2.23
C TRP A 266 -18.85 7.43 -2.69
N ASP A 267 -19.94 8.11 -2.40
CA ASP A 267 -19.98 9.57 -2.42
C ASP A 267 -19.28 10.08 -1.15
N VAL A 268 -18.15 10.77 -1.34
CA VAL A 268 -17.34 11.35 -0.29
C VAL A 268 -17.22 12.86 -0.44
N GLN A 269 -18.24 13.51 -1.07
CA GLN A 269 -18.29 14.94 -1.21
C GLN A 269 -18.53 15.67 0.13
N ASP A 270 -19.12 15.00 1.12
CA ASP A 270 -19.12 15.34 2.54
C ASP A 270 -18.32 14.25 3.27
N LEU A 271 -17.10 14.57 3.67
CA LEU A 271 -16.21 13.59 4.32
C LEU A 271 -16.72 13.11 5.68
N ASN A 272 -17.60 13.89 6.33
CA ASN A 272 -18.18 13.52 7.62
C ASN A 272 -19.31 12.48 7.45
N ASN A 273 -19.92 12.38 6.26
CA ASN A 273 -21.07 11.52 5.98
C ASN A 273 -20.87 10.73 4.67
N PRO A 274 -19.86 9.86 4.55
CA PRO A 274 -19.66 9.06 3.36
C PRO A 274 -20.84 8.10 3.13
N THR A 275 -21.35 8.02 1.91
CA THR A 275 -22.52 7.18 1.56
C THR A 275 -22.25 6.36 0.30
N VAL A 276 -22.78 5.14 0.24
CA VAL A 276 -22.70 4.33 -0.99
C VAL A 276 -23.56 4.97 -2.07
N PHE A 277 -22.91 5.41 -3.15
CA PHE A 277 -23.59 5.99 -4.32
C PHE A 277 -24.11 4.90 -5.27
N SER A 278 -23.28 3.85 -5.49
CA SER A 278 -23.60 2.70 -6.34
C SER A 278 -22.79 1.47 -5.92
N SER A 279 -23.34 0.30 -6.18
CA SER A 279 -22.68 -1.00 -5.93
C SER A 279 -22.87 -1.97 -7.10
#